data_8a0f8981f91cdbfae4ab7fa58b6bd88b
#
_entry.id   8a0f8981f91cdbfae4ab7fa58b6bd88b
#
_cell.length_a   1.000
_cell.length_b   1.000
_cell.length_c   1.000
_cell.angle_alpha   90.00
_cell.angle_beta   90.00
_cell.angle_gamma   90.00
#
_symmetry.space_group_name_H-M   'P 1'
#
loop_
_entity.id
_entity.type
_entity.pdbx_description
1 polymer ?
#
loop_
_entity_poly.entity_id
_entity_poly.type
_entity_poly.pdbx_seq_one_letter_code
_entity_poly.pdbx_strand_id
1 'polypeptide(L)'
;MRTPLMRTAALTLALCVGLILVGCEKKPVVAAPPIKVTVAKPVMQDVRSYEIFDGVISPLLTVNLEARVPGYLSQINFADGAFVKKDQLLFVIEQDQYIQQVNLTQAIYTEAKIELARQKALLKDNATSQASVDKALSAFLQSEANLKLAQLNLSYTEVRAPFDGLMGRHLIDVGNYLGSSPQGIKLATIQKINPIYVYFYINERDLLKYQKQYVNDDNRKSLVNALPVYVQLQGEKGFPHKGALDFSANLLSTSTGSLQLRAELPNAKFELIPGLYGKVLAEYGDVRKSVLIPARTVQTDQQGDYIFVMDDNKKVERRAIKTGQRFGALIEIAQGLKDTETFVLTGFINISTGQTVNPEMATVAPLPAR
;
A
#
# COMPACT_ATOMS: atom_id res chain seq x y z
N MET A 1 110.60 -25.72 -26.32
CA MET A 1 109.86 -25.76 -25.06
C MET A 1 108.51 -25.16 -25.27
N ARG A 2 107.42 -25.92 -25.47
CA ARG A 2 106.02 -25.47 -25.64
C ARG A 2 105.28 -25.83 -24.37
N THR A 3 104.71 -24.81 -23.74
CA THR A 3 104.19 -24.83 -22.39
C THR A 3 102.90 -25.64 -22.25
N PRO A 4 102.67 -26.33 -21.10
CA PRO A 4 101.51 -27.22 -20.83
C PRO A 4 100.19 -26.43 -20.52
N LEU A 5 100.19 -25.10 -20.58
CA LEU A 5 99.00 -24.26 -20.16
C LEU A 5 97.78 -24.29 -21.08
N MET A 6 97.99 -24.68 -22.37
CA MET A 6 96.86 -24.67 -23.35
C MET A 6 95.97 -25.97 -23.30
N ARG A 7 96.45 -27.05 -22.69
CA ARG A 7 95.68 -28.32 -22.56
C ARG A 7 94.72 -28.33 -21.37
N THR A 8 95.01 -27.57 -20.31
CA THR A 8 94.14 -27.48 -19.14
C THR A 8 92.97 -26.53 -19.37
N ALA A 9 93.12 -25.42 -20.14
CA ALA A 9 92.07 -24.51 -20.47
C ALA A 9 91.02 -25.12 -21.41
N ALA A 10 91.40 -25.99 -22.35
CA ALA A 10 90.45 -26.68 -23.23
C ALA A 10 89.59 -27.75 -22.51
N LEU A 11 90.17 -28.44 -21.48
CA LEU A 11 89.44 -29.44 -20.68
C LEU A 11 88.40 -28.79 -19.70
N THR A 12 88.75 -27.63 -19.12
CA THR A 12 87.84 -26.90 -18.23
C THR A 12 86.65 -26.22 -19.02
N LEU A 13 86.89 -25.77 -20.23
CA LEU A 13 85.84 -25.21 -21.09
C LEU A 13 84.85 -26.27 -21.59
N ALA A 14 85.33 -27.50 -21.91
CA ALA A 14 84.47 -28.62 -22.30
C ALA A 14 83.64 -29.17 -21.12
N LEU A 15 84.15 -29.11 -19.89
CA LEU A 15 83.36 -29.51 -18.68
C LEU A 15 82.30 -28.51 -18.29
N CYS A 16 82.56 -27.22 -18.50
CA CYS A 16 81.52 -26.17 -18.25
C CYS A 16 80.38 -26.16 -19.30
N VAL A 17 80.64 -26.47 -20.58
CA VAL A 17 79.64 -26.59 -21.63
C VAL A 17 78.75 -27.82 -21.44
N GLY A 18 79.29 -28.92 -20.90
CA GLY A 18 78.58 -30.18 -20.58
C GLY A 18 77.60 -30.01 -19.41
N LEU A 19 77.85 -29.09 -18.43
CA LEU A 19 76.93 -28.81 -17.29
C LEU A 19 75.74 -27.89 -17.61
N ILE A 20 75.76 -27.14 -18.73
CA ILE A 20 74.66 -26.25 -19.13
C ILE A 20 73.56 -26.99 -19.88
N LEU A 21 73.75 -28.22 -20.35
CA LEU A 21 72.78 -28.98 -21.13
C LEU A 21 71.87 -29.92 -20.30
N VAL A 22 72.07 -30.06 -18.98
CA VAL A 22 71.27 -30.97 -18.11
C VAL A 22 70.19 -30.23 -17.27
N GLY A 23 69.80 -29.00 -17.62
CA GLY A 23 68.96 -28.17 -16.75
C GLY A 23 67.64 -27.71 -17.33
N CYS A 24 66.92 -28.45 -18.15
CA CYS A 24 65.55 -28.12 -18.50
C CYS A 24 64.62 -29.33 -18.56
N GLU A 25 64.51 -30.07 -17.47
CA GLU A 25 63.36 -30.92 -17.26
C GLU A 25 62.21 -30.02 -16.90
N LYS A 26 61.24 -29.75 -17.84
CA LYS A 26 59.96 -29.19 -17.54
C LYS A 26 59.30 -30.10 -16.50
N LYS A 27 59.36 -29.69 -15.20
CA LYS A 27 58.51 -30.30 -14.19
C LYS A 27 57.07 -30.34 -14.73
N PRO A 28 56.40 -31.51 -14.72
CA PRO A 28 54.99 -31.58 -15.08
C PRO A 28 54.25 -30.59 -14.18
N VAL A 29 53.56 -29.66 -14.79
CA VAL A 29 52.61 -28.76 -14.08
C VAL A 29 51.56 -29.70 -13.49
N VAL A 30 51.71 -30.07 -12.23
CA VAL A 30 50.66 -30.76 -11.48
C VAL A 30 49.49 -29.83 -11.52
N ALA A 31 48.47 -30.14 -12.34
CA ALA A 31 47.23 -29.38 -12.40
C ALA A 31 46.69 -29.29 -10.97
N ALA A 32 46.57 -28.10 -10.45
CA ALA A 32 45.97 -27.88 -9.13
C ALA A 32 44.62 -28.61 -9.07
N PRO A 33 44.29 -29.27 -7.96
CA PRO A 33 43.04 -30.01 -7.85
C PRO A 33 41.86 -29.05 -8.18
N PRO A 34 40.85 -29.53 -8.91
CA PRO A 34 39.76 -28.70 -9.33
C PRO A 34 39.04 -28.07 -8.10
N ILE A 35 38.87 -26.75 -8.13
CA ILE A 35 38.28 -26.00 -7.03
C ILE A 35 36.81 -26.43 -6.86
N LYS A 36 36.40 -26.72 -5.63
CA LYS A 36 35.00 -27.02 -5.30
C LYS A 36 34.18 -25.73 -5.41
N VAL A 37 33.09 -25.79 -6.18
CA VAL A 37 32.14 -24.70 -6.35
C VAL A 37 30.72 -25.22 -6.21
N THR A 38 29.85 -24.43 -5.62
CA THR A 38 28.40 -24.73 -5.64
C THR A 38 27.80 -24.12 -6.90
N VAL A 39 27.06 -24.91 -7.63
CA VAL A 39 26.40 -24.50 -8.88
C VAL A 39 24.89 -24.72 -8.79
N ALA A 40 24.11 -23.95 -9.53
CA ALA A 40 22.67 -24.10 -9.56
C ALA A 40 22.12 -23.78 -10.95
N LYS A 41 20.89 -24.22 -11.22
CA LYS A 41 20.09 -23.73 -12.32
C LYS A 41 19.27 -22.51 -11.87
N PRO A 42 19.00 -21.53 -12.75
CA PRO A 42 18.14 -20.42 -12.44
C PRO A 42 16.70 -20.88 -12.20
N VAL A 43 15.94 -20.08 -11.47
CA VAL A 43 14.50 -20.31 -11.25
C VAL A 43 13.72 -19.56 -12.31
N MET A 44 12.84 -20.27 -13.01
CA MET A 44 11.83 -19.66 -13.89
C MET A 44 10.56 -19.43 -13.07
N GLN A 45 10.14 -18.19 -12.93
CA GLN A 45 8.93 -17.83 -12.19
C GLN A 45 8.21 -16.68 -12.84
N ASP A 46 6.88 -16.73 -12.75
CA ASP A 46 6.03 -15.62 -13.15
C ASP A 46 6.19 -14.48 -12.14
N VAL A 47 6.59 -13.31 -12.62
CA VAL A 47 6.80 -12.12 -11.81
C VAL A 47 6.05 -10.92 -12.41
N ARG A 48 5.65 -10.00 -11.53
CA ARG A 48 5.15 -8.68 -11.92
C ARG A 48 6.09 -7.62 -11.36
N SER A 49 6.33 -6.58 -12.12
CA SER A 49 7.12 -5.45 -11.62
C SER A 49 6.39 -4.78 -10.45
N TYR A 50 7.14 -4.24 -9.52
CA TYR A 50 6.61 -3.51 -8.38
C TYR A 50 7.52 -2.34 -8.02
N GLU A 51 6.95 -1.39 -7.33
CA GLU A 51 7.68 -0.29 -6.68
C GLU A 51 7.22 -0.17 -5.24
N ILE A 52 8.08 0.35 -4.38
CA ILE A 52 7.79 0.53 -2.95
C ILE A 52 7.75 2.03 -2.65
N PHE A 53 6.63 2.46 -2.09
CA PHE A 53 6.38 3.84 -1.69
C PHE A 53 6.21 3.93 -0.19
N ASP A 54 6.37 5.13 0.36
CA ASP A 54 5.95 5.44 1.72
C ASP A 54 4.48 5.87 1.68
N GLY A 55 3.67 5.31 2.57
CA GLY A 55 2.24 5.58 2.66
C GLY A 55 1.77 5.87 4.08
N VAL A 56 0.61 6.50 4.16
CA VAL A 56 -0.07 6.83 5.42
C VAL A 56 -1.43 6.16 5.46
N ILE A 57 -1.68 5.43 6.53
CA ILE A 57 -2.97 4.78 6.78
C ILE A 57 -3.98 5.84 7.19
N SER A 58 -5.17 5.80 6.58
CA SER A 58 -6.24 6.77 6.81
C SER A 58 -7.60 6.08 6.89
N PRO A 59 -8.54 6.58 7.70
CA PRO A 59 -9.86 5.98 7.80
C PRO A 59 -10.64 6.17 6.49
N LEU A 60 -11.57 5.26 6.22
CA LEU A 60 -12.51 5.39 5.11
C LEU A 60 -13.38 6.65 5.24
N LEU A 61 -13.92 6.88 6.43
CA LEU A 61 -14.73 8.05 6.77
C LEU A 61 -14.32 8.57 8.15
N THR A 62 -14.36 9.89 8.30
CA THR A 62 -14.21 10.58 9.59
C THR A 62 -15.33 11.60 9.71
N VAL A 63 -16.12 11.52 10.78
CA VAL A 63 -17.18 12.49 11.09
C VAL A 63 -16.99 13.04 12.49
N ASN A 64 -17.04 14.34 12.61
CA ASN A 64 -17.19 15.03 13.89
C ASN A 64 -18.66 15.04 14.27
N LEU A 65 -18.98 14.46 15.40
CA LEU A 65 -20.33 14.52 15.98
C LEU A 65 -20.46 15.85 16.70
N GLU A 66 -21.47 16.63 16.34
CA GLU A 66 -21.66 17.97 16.84
C GLU A 66 -23.11 18.17 17.35
N ALA A 67 -23.25 18.95 18.41
CA ALA A 67 -24.58 19.38 18.91
C ALA A 67 -25.21 20.36 17.91
N ARG A 68 -26.45 20.07 17.49
CA ARG A 68 -27.21 20.90 16.55
C ARG A 68 -28.22 21.82 17.26
N VAL A 69 -28.50 21.53 18.52
CA VAL A 69 -29.42 22.27 19.36
C VAL A 69 -28.78 22.61 20.71
N PRO A 70 -29.07 23.75 21.33
CA PRO A 70 -28.54 24.10 22.66
C PRO A 70 -29.22 23.28 23.76
N GLY A 71 -28.55 23.11 24.90
CA GLY A 71 -29.05 22.41 26.09
C GLY A 71 -27.93 21.79 26.90
N TYR A 72 -28.26 21.26 28.07
CA TYR A 72 -27.28 20.51 28.88
C TYR A 72 -27.09 19.11 28.34
N LEU A 73 -25.83 18.65 28.30
CA LEU A 73 -25.53 17.26 27.97
C LEU A 73 -26.03 16.37 29.13
N SER A 74 -27.02 15.55 28.84
CA SER A 74 -27.68 14.72 29.85
C SER A 74 -27.06 13.34 29.98
N GLN A 75 -26.66 12.69 28.82
CA GLN A 75 -26.14 11.32 28.83
C GLN A 75 -25.11 11.13 27.75
N ILE A 76 -24.14 10.24 28.05
CA ILE A 76 -23.17 9.65 27.11
C ILE A 76 -23.36 8.13 27.16
N ASN A 77 -23.74 7.53 26.02
CA ASN A 77 -24.16 6.11 25.93
C ASN A 77 -23.13 5.25 25.19
N PHE A 78 -21.86 5.58 25.26
CA PHE A 78 -20.75 4.76 24.76
C PHE A 78 -19.53 4.89 25.66
N ALA A 79 -18.59 3.96 25.56
CA ALA A 79 -17.27 4.07 26.16
C ALA A 79 -16.29 4.66 25.14
N ASP A 80 -15.34 5.46 25.60
CA ASP A 80 -14.27 5.99 24.75
C ASP A 80 -13.51 4.88 24.06
N GLY A 81 -13.26 5.02 22.75
CA GLY A 81 -12.61 3.99 21.95
C GLY A 81 -13.50 2.78 21.62
N ALA A 82 -14.78 2.76 21.99
CA ALA A 82 -15.67 1.65 21.66
C ALA A 82 -16.09 1.64 20.19
N PHE A 83 -16.35 0.43 19.68
CA PHE A 83 -17.00 0.27 18.38
C PHE A 83 -18.50 0.44 18.54
N VAL A 84 -19.12 1.26 17.68
CA VAL A 84 -20.57 1.54 17.69
C VAL A 84 -21.19 1.20 16.35
N LYS A 85 -22.47 0.85 16.38
CA LYS A 85 -23.27 0.56 15.18
C LYS A 85 -23.98 1.79 14.68
N LYS A 86 -24.28 1.79 13.40
CA LYS A 86 -25.14 2.83 12.78
C LYS A 86 -26.44 2.97 13.58
N ASP A 87 -26.92 4.22 13.73
CA ASP A 87 -28.13 4.63 14.45
C ASP A 87 -28.09 4.35 15.98
N GLN A 88 -26.98 3.85 16.54
CA GLN A 88 -26.79 3.75 17.99
C GLN A 88 -26.83 5.13 18.63
N LEU A 89 -27.61 5.28 19.71
CA LEU A 89 -27.69 6.52 20.49
C LEU A 89 -26.37 6.72 21.24
N LEU A 90 -25.75 7.88 21.02
CA LEU A 90 -24.43 8.22 21.57
C LEU A 90 -24.50 9.28 22.65
N PHE A 91 -25.22 10.37 22.38
CA PHE A 91 -25.39 11.45 23.32
C PHE A 91 -26.86 11.85 23.40
N VAL A 92 -27.28 12.30 24.57
CA VAL A 92 -28.60 12.87 24.81
C VAL A 92 -28.42 14.28 25.39
N ILE A 93 -29.00 15.28 24.71
CA ILE A 93 -29.13 16.62 25.20
C ILE A 93 -30.48 16.73 25.93
N GLU A 94 -30.60 17.53 27.00
CA GLU A 94 -31.79 17.69 27.78
C GLU A 94 -33.00 17.94 26.87
N GLN A 95 -34.04 17.09 27.01
CA GLN A 95 -35.16 17.05 26.05
C GLN A 95 -36.39 17.82 26.53
N ASP A 96 -36.52 18.13 27.84
CA ASP A 96 -37.75 18.62 28.43
C ASP A 96 -38.36 19.83 27.73
N GLN A 97 -37.56 20.85 27.42
CA GLN A 97 -38.03 22.01 26.70
C GLN A 97 -38.50 21.70 25.27
N TYR A 98 -37.84 20.76 24.58
CA TYR A 98 -38.20 20.35 23.22
C TYR A 98 -39.47 19.52 23.19
N ILE A 99 -39.67 18.64 24.18
CA ILE A 99 -40.89 17.85 24.36
C ILE A 99 -42.08 18.79 24.59
N GLN A 100 -41.94 19.81 25.48
CA GLN A 100 -43.01 20.79 25.73
C GLN A 100 -43.31 21.64 24.46
N GLN A 101 -42.27 21.97 23.67
CA GLN A 101 -42.47 22.70 22.41
C GLN A 101 -43.21 21.83 21.37
N VAL A 102 -42.94 20.55 21.27
CA VAL A 102 -43.70 19.60 20.44
C VAL A 102 -45.15 19.52 20.91
N ASN A 103 -45.42 19.41 22.22
CA ASN A 103 -46.75 19.32 22.79
C ASN A 103 -47.57 20.62 22.47
N LEU A 104 -46.95 21.79 22.62
CA LEU A 104 -47.57 23.07 22.30
C LEU A 104 -47.96 23.17 20.82
N THR A 105 -47.00 22.89 19.94
CA THR A 105 -47.22 22.99 18.48
C THR A 105 -48.21 21.93 17.97
N GLN A 106 -48.22 20.73 18.60
CA GLN A 106 -49.19 19.68 18.33
C GLN A 106 -50.64 20.11 18.68
N ALA A 107 -50.82 20.82 19.79
CA ALA A 107 -52.14 21.36 20.17
C ALA A 107 -52.64 22.39 19.13
N ILE A 108 -51.77 23.33 18.74
CA ILE A 108 -52.10 24.37 17.72
C ILE A 108 -52.38 23.71 16.36
N TYR A 109 -51.62 22.70 15.95
CA TYR A 109 -51.88 21.94 14.72
C TYR A 109 -53.25 21.25 14.77
N THR A 110 -53.61 20.65 15.90
CA THR A 110 -54.88 19.96 16.07
C THR A 110 -56.08 20.92 15.99
N GLU A 111 -55.96 22.08 16.63
CA GLU A 111 -56.95 23.15 16.52
C GLU A 111 -57.15 23.62 15.09
N ALA A 112 -56.04 23.96 14.39
CA ALA A 112 -56.10 24.44 13.01
C ALA A 112 -56.66 23.38 12.04
N LYS A 113 -56.38 22.10 12.28
CA LYS A 113 -56.92 20.97 11.50
C LYS A 113 -58.44 20.87 11.67
N ILE A 114 -58.96 20.99 12.91
CA ILE A 114 -60.40 20.95 13.21
C ILE A 114 -61.12 22.16 12.60
N GLU A 115 -60.53 23.38 12.71
CA GLU A 115 -61.08 24.59 12.14
C GLU A 115 -61.16 24.50 10.62
N LEU A 116 -60.12 24.03 9.93
CA LEU A 116 -60.12 23.83 8.49
C LEU A 116 -61.25 22.83 8.08
N ALA A 117 -61.43 21.75 8.82
CA ALA A 117 -62.49 20.79 8.55
C ALA A 117 -63.84 21.40 8.72
N ARG A 118 -64.06 22.23 9.76
CA ARG A 118 -65.28 22.97 10.02
C ARG A 118 -65.63 23.97 8.90
N GLN A 119 -64.64 24.78 8.48
CA GLN A 119 -64.84 25.75 7.40
C GLN A 119 -65.15 25.07 6.06
N LYS A 120 -64.57 23.95 5.77
CA LYS A 120 -64.81 23.10 4.57
C LYS A 120 -66.25 22.53 4.61
N ALA A 121 -66.74 22.11 5.78
CA ALA A 121 -68.14 21.65 5.95
C ALA A 121 -69.15 22.79 5.74
N LEU A 122 -68.95 23.94 6.41
CA LEU A 122 -69.80 25.14 6.26
C LEU A 122 -69.81 25.65 4.81
N LEU A 123 -68.74 25.56 4.08
CA LEU A 123 -68.68 25.93 2.66
C LEU A 123 -69.60 25.06 1.79
N LYS A 124 -69.64 23.73 2.07
CA LYS A 124 -70.55 22.82 1.38
C LYS A 124 -72.02 23.18 1.58
N ASP A 125 -72.36 23.72 2.77
CA ASP A 125 -73.70 24.17 3.16
C ASP A 125 -73.97 25.67 2.78
N ASN A 126 -73.06 26.29 2.00
CA ASN A 126 -73.05 27.71 1.62
C ASN A 126 -73.14 28.66 2.84
N ALA A 127 -72.64 28.23 4.02
CA ALA A 127 -72.70 29.00 5.28
C ALA A 127 -71.36 29.75 5.57
N THR A 128 -70.36 29.70 4.70
CA THR A 128 -69.15 30.47 4.78
C THR A 128 -68.59 30.83 3.41
N SER A 129 -67.56 31.69 3.35
CA SER A 129 -66.89 32.08 2.09
C SER A 129 -65.69 31.22 1.74
N GLN A 130 -65.32 31.13 0.48
CA GLN A 130 -64.06 30.49 0.03
C GLN A 130 -62.86 31.16 0.72
N ALA A 131 -62.87 32.50 0.91
CA ALA A 131 -61.80 33.20 1.58
C ALA A 131 -61.59 32.74 3.02
N SER A 132 -62.66 32.34 3.73
CA SER A 132 -62.56 31.78 5.09
C SER A 132 -61.94 30.43 5.10
N VAL A 133 -62.22 29.57 4.11
CA VAL A 133 -61.56 28.22 3.93
C VAL A 133 -60.09 28.41 3.61
N ASP A 134 -59.76 29.37 2.71
CA ASP A 134 -58.39 29.64 2.31
C ASP A 134 -57.53 30.14 3.50
N LYS A 135 -58.11 30.99 4.36
CA LYS A 135 -57.51 31.47 5.61
C LYS A 135 -57.27 30.29 6.58
N ALA A 136 -58.26 29.43 6.78
CA ALA A 136 -58.12 28.25 7.64
C ALA A 136 -57.13 27.27 7.11
N LEU A 137 -57.01 27.08 5.78
CA LEU A 137 -56.02 26.26 5.13
C LEU A 137 -54.61 26.83 5.37
N SER A 138 -54.42 28.13 5.23
CA SER A 138 -53.12 28.79 5.48
C SER A 138 -52.69 28.60 6.93
N ALA A 139 -53.58 28.75 7.90
CA ALA A 139 -53.33 28.55 9.33
C ALA A 139 -52.95 27.08 9.62
N PHE A 140 -53.63 26.12 9.00
CA PHE A 140 -53.34 24.70 9.10
C PHE A 140 -51.93 24.38 8.58
N LEU A 141 -51.57 24.85 7.37
CA LEU A 141 -50.25 24.59 6.75
C LEU A 141 -49.12 25.22 7.59
N GLN A 142 -49.35 26.43 8.16
CA GLN A 142 -48.37 27.06 9.03
C GLN A 142 -48.18 26.27 10.34
N SER A 143 -49.27 25.78 10.97
CA SER A 143 -49.18 24.98 12.19
C SER A 143 -48.51 23.62 11.94
N GLU A 144 -48.77 22.99 10.78
CA GLU A 144 -48.10 21.77 10.36
C GLU A 144 -46.58 21.96 10.22
N ALA A 145 -46.18 23.08 9.59
CA ALA A 145 -44.75 23.40 9.43
C ALA A 145 -44.04 23.62 10.79
N ASN A 146 -44.74 24.37 11.70
CA ASN A 146 -44.22 24.62 13.06
C ASN A 146 -44.07 23.32 13.87
N LEU A 147 -45.04 22.41 13.78
CA LEU A 147 -45.00 21.13 14.45
C LEU A 147 -43.81 20.28 13.92
N LYS A 148 -43.64 20.21 12.61
CA LYS A 148 -42.51 19.50 11.99
C LYS A 148 -41.16 20.06 12.45
N LEU A 149 -41.03 21.39 12.56
CA LEU A 149 -39.84 22.04 13.07
C LEU A 149 -39.55 21.67 14.53
N ALA A 150 -40.57 21.69 15.40
CA ALA A 150 -40.44 21.31 16.79
C ALA A 150 -40.01 19.83 16.94
N GLN A 151 -40.61 18.93 16.16
CA GLN A 151 -40.23 17.50 16.13
C GLN A 151 -38.79 17.29 15.62
N LEU A 152 -38.36 18.05 14.63
CA LEU A 152 -36.98 18.02 14.11
C LEU A 152 -35.99 18.47 15.19
N ASN A 153 -36.28 19.57 15.90
CA ASN A 153 -35.43 20.04 16.99
C ASN A 153 -35.35 19.02 18.14
N LEU A 154 -36.46 18.37 18.48
CA LEU A 154 -36.47 17.28 19.45
C LEU A 154 -35.59 16.09 18.97
N SER A 155 -35.64 15.74 17.68
CA SER A 155 -34.81 14.69 17.15
C SER A 155 -33.31 15.01 17.21
N TYR A 156 -32.93 16.28 17.16
CA TYR A 156 -31.55 16.74 17.27
C TYR A 156 -30.98 16.67 18.68
N THR A 157 -31.82 16.47 19.69
CA THR A 157 -31.37 16.23 21.07
C THR A 157 -30.74 14.84 21.22
N GLU A 158 -31.03 13.90 20.31
CA GLU A 158 -30.47 12.60 20.25
C GLU A 158 -29.38 12.53 19.17
N VAL A 159 -28.11 12.51 19.57
CA VAL A 159 -27.00 12.37 18.65
C VAL A 159 -26.71 10.88 18.45
N ARG A 160 -26.90 10.40 17.23
CA ARG A 160 -26.74 8.99 16.83
C ARG A 160 -25.57 8.80 15.89
N ALA A 161 -25.01 7.59 15.87
CA ALA A 161 -23.92 7.21 14.98
C ALA A 161 -24.40 7.20 13.51
N PRO A 162 -23.73 7.92 12.60
CA PRO A 162 -24.12 7.95 11.17
C PRO A 162 -23.74 6.68 10.40
N PHE A 163 -22.81 5.89 10.91
CA PHE A 163 -22.33 4.61 10.35
C PHE A 163 -21.66 3.77 11.44
N ASP A 164 -21.38 2.50 11.12
CA ASP A 164 -20.61 1.61 11.98
C ASP A 164 -19.15 2.07 12.04
N GLY A 165 -18.63 2.32 13.25
CA GLY A 165 -17.28 2.86 13.37
C GLY A 165 -16.71 2.84 14.77
N LEU A 166 -15.45 3.24 14.87
CA LEU A 166 -14.73 3.39 16.12
C LEU A 166 -14.90 4.81 16.64
N MET A 167 -15.34 4.94 17.89
CA MET A 167 -15.46 6.24 18.56
C MET A 167 -14.09 6.71 19.05
N GLY A 168 -13.84 7.99 18.91
CA GLY A 168 -12.81 8.66 19.69
C GLY A 168 -13.28 8.90 21.12
N ARG A 169 -12.49 9.63 21.92
CA ARG A 169 -12.93 10.09 23.24
C ARG A 169 -14.02 11.14 23.11
N HIS A 170 -14.92 11.19 24.09
CA HIS A 170 -15.81 12.34 24.25
C HIS A 170 -14.99 13.60 24.64
N LEU A 171 -15.45 14.76 24.20
CA LEU A 171 -14.76 16.05 24.40
C LEU A 171 -15.49 16.93 25.42
N ILE A 172 -16.72 16.60 25.74
CA ILE A 172 -17.61 17.34 26.64
C ILE A 172 -18.23 16.34 27.61
N ASP A 173 -18.20 16.64 28.89
CA ASP A 173 -18.77 15.82 29.95
C ASP A 173 -20.25 16.09 30.19
N VAL A 174 -20.95 15.13 30.78
CA VAL A 174 -22.34 15.27 31.23
C VAL A 174 -22.46 16.44 32.21
N GLY A 175 -23.53 17.22 32.08
CA GLY A 175 -23.80 18.42 32.87
C GLY A 175 -23.25 19.72 32.28
N ASN A 176 -22.47 19.66 31.21
CA ASN A 176 -22.01 20.86 30.49
C ASN A 176 -23.11 21.39 29.56
N TYR A 177 -23.19 22.72 29.49
CA TYR A 177 -24.15 23.41 28.60
C TYR A 177 -23.54 23.50 27.18
N LEU A 178 -24.29 23.02 26.21
CA LEU A 178 -24.01 23.11 24.79
C LEU A 178 -24.70 24.33 24.23
N GLY A 179 -23.93 25.42 24.04
CA GLY A 179 -24.46 26.68 23.52
C GLY A 179 -24.70 26.65 22.01
N SER A 180 -25.33 27.68 21.50
CA SER A 180 -25.47 27.93 20.06
C SER A 180 -24.14 28.49 19.53
N SER A 181 -23.36 27.65 18.81
CA SER A 181 -22.17 28.09 18.10
C SER A 181 -22.41 27.98 16.59
N PRO A 182 -22.00 28.96 15.78
CA PRO A 182 -22.12 28.88 14.32
C PRO A 182 -21.32 27.73 13.73
N GLN A 183 -20.25 27.29 14.40
CA GLN A 183 -19.42 26.16 13.97
C GLN A 183 -19.84 24.82 14.60
N GLY A 184 -20.91 24.79 15.41
CA GLY A 184 -21.27 23.63 16.20
C GLY A 184 -20.34 23.42 17.40
N ILE A 185 -20.76 22.58 18.36
CA ILE A 185 -19.90 22.11 19.46
C ILE A 185 -19.57 20.65 19.20
N LYS A 186 -18.31 20.37 18.97
CA LYS A 186 -17.81 19.02 18.74
C LYS A 186 -17.90 18.20 20.02
N LEU A 187 -18.64 17.09 19.96
CA LEU A 187 -18.84 16.15 21.07
C LEU A 187 -17.85 15.00 21.05
N ALA A 188 -17.64 14.41 19.88
CA ALA A 188 -16.69 13.32 19.66
C ALA A 188 -16.36 13.20 18.16
N THR A 189 -15.44 12.29 17.82
CA THR A 189 -15.17 11.88 16.43
C THR A 189 -15.50 10.41 16.28
N ILE A 190 -16.16 10.04 15.19
CA ILE A 190 -16.35 8.65 14.77
C ILE A 190 -15.59 8.39 13.47
N GLN A 191 -14.91 7.24 13.40
CA GLN A 191 -14.12 6.86 12.22
C GLN A 191 -14.53 5.47 11.74
N LYS A 192 -14.74 5.35 10.42
CA LYS A 192 -14.90 4.05 9.77
C LYS A 192 -13.53 3.56 9.34
N ILE A 193 -13.06 2.50 9.97
CA ILE A 193 -11.71 1.95 9.79
C ILE A 193 -11.69 0.54 9.18
N ASN A 194 -12.84 0.02 8.76
CA ASN A 194 -12.96 -1.22 7.99
C ASN A 194 -14.02 -1.05 6.90
N PRO A 195 -13.63 -1.08 5.60
CA PRO A 195 -12.24 -1.10 5.13
C PRO A 195 -11.47 0.18 5.50
N ILE A 196 -10.15 0.19 5.25
CA ILE A 196 -9.28 1.33 5.56
C ILE A 196 -8.49 1.72 4.32
N TYR A 197 -8.09 2.98 4.23
CA TYR A 197 -7.29 3.49 3.13
C TYR A 197 -5.80 3.58 3.47
N VAL A 198 -4.96 3.44 2.44
CA VAL A 198 -3.58 3.92 2.46
C VAL A 198 -3.39 4.93 1.34
N TYR A 199 -2.88 6.11 1.68
CA TYR A 199 -2.48 7.13 0.71
C TYR A 199 -0.97 7.08 0.52
N PHE A 200 -0.53 7.14 -0.73
CA PHE A 200 0.88 7.20 -1.09
C PHE A 200 1.08 8.06 -2.33
N TYR A 201 2.32 8.42 -2.62
CA TYR A 201 2.63 9.40 -3.66
C TYR A 201 3.63 8.84 -4.64
N ILE A 202 3.37 9.05 -5.92
CA ILE A 202 4.27 8.72 -7.02
C ILE A 202 4.81 10.01 -7.63
N ASN A 203 6.12 10.08 -7.87
CA ASN A 203 6.72 11.24 -8.52
C ASN A 203 6.44 11.24 -10.04
N GLU A 204 6.59 12.40 -10.69
CA GLU A 204 6.33 12.58 -12.11
C GLU A 204 7.16 11.65 -13.00
N ARG A 205 8.45 11.44 -12.66
CA ARG A 205 9.34 10.57 -13.44
C ARG A 205 8.82 9.14 -13.51
N ASP A 206 8.41 8.60 -12.37
CA ASP A 206 7.90 7.23 -12.28
C ASP A 206 6.52 7.14 -12.91
N LEU A 207 5.68 8.17 -12.74
CA LEU A 207 4.38 8.24 -13.41
C LEU A 207 4.54 8.17 -14.94
N LEU A 208 5.44 8.95 -15.53
CA LEU A 208 5.70 8.93 -16.98
C LEU A 208 6.25 7.59 -17.47
N LYS A 209 7.06 6.90 -16.65
CA LYS A 209 7.53 5.53 -16.93
C LYS A 209 6.37 4.54 -17.00
N TYR A 210 5.41 4.63 -16.08
CA TYR A 210 4.23 3.75 -16.06
C TYR A 210 3.24 4.11 -17.17
N GLN A 211 3.00 5.38 -17.43
CA GLN A 211 2.12 5.79 -18.52
C GLN A 211 2.55 5.20 -19.88
N LYS A 212 3.86 5.13 -20.17
CA LYS A 212 4.36 4.54 -21.41
C LYS A 212 4.01 3.04 -21.55
N GLN A 213 3.86 2.33 -20.45
CA GLN A 213 3.46 0.91 -20.48
C GLN A 213 1.96 0.72 -20.74
N TYR A 214 1.13 1.73 -20.40
CA TYR A 214 -0.33 1.66 -20.49
C TYR A 214 -0.96 2.51 -21.62
N VAL A 215 -0.14 3.22 -22.42
CA VAL A 215 -0.64 4.12 -23.50
C VAL A 215 -1.43 3.39 -24.59
N ASN A 216 -1.25 2.08 -24.74
CA ASN A 216 -1.89 1.27 -25.77
C ASN A 216 -3.18 0.57 -25.33
N ASP A 217 -3.71 0.86 -24.13
CA ASP A 217 -4.87 0.14 -23.62
C ASP A 217 -6.06 1.08 -23.42
N ASP A 218 -7.13 0.85 -24.19
CA ASP A 218 -8.43 1.57 -24.08
C ASP A 218 -9.09 1.41 -22.70
N ASN A 219 -8.54 0.54 -21.85
CA ASN A 219 -9.04 0.18 -20.52
C ASN A 219 -8.37 0.94 -19.35
N ARG A 220 -7.84 2.13 -19.55
CA ARG A 220 -7.17 2.92 -18.49
C ARG A 220 -7.89 2.95 -17.13
N LYS A 221 -9.22 3.00 -17.12
CA LYS A 221 -10.00 3.06 -15.88
C LYS A 221 -10.13 1.70 -15.17
N SER A 222 -10.12 0.60 -15.90
CA SER A 222 -10.23 -0.74 -15.31
C SER A 222 -8.90 -1.24 -14.75
N LEU A 223 -7.76 -0.80 -15.32
CA LEU A 223 -6.44 -1.20 -14.87
C LEU A 223 -6.02 -0.53 -13.55
N VAL A 224 -6.38 0.74 -13.36
CA VAL A 224 -6.08 1.45 -12.10
C VAL A 224 -6.85 0.84 -10.94
N ASN A 225 -8.10 0.44 -11.14
CA ASN A 225 -8.98 -0.10 -10.09
C ASN A 225 -8.74 -1.58 -9.75
N ALA A 226 -7.71 -2.23 -10.30
CA ALA A 226 -7.45 -3.65 -10.08
C ALA A 226 -5.98 -3.97 -9.73
N LEU A 227 -5.10 -2.97 -9.68
CA LEU A 227 -3.69 -3.23 -9.35
C LEU A 227 -3.56 -3.63 -7.87
N PRO A 228 -2.99 -4.81 -7.61
CA PRO A 228 -2.78 -5.26 -6.25
C PRO A 228 -1.77 -4.35 -5.53
N VAL A 229 -2.12 -4.00 -4.32
CA VAL A 229 -1.29 -3.20 -3.42
C VAL A 229 -1.09 -4.01 -2.14
N TYR A 230 0.13 -4.02 -1.64
CA TYR A 230 0.48 -4.71 -0.41
C TYR A 230 1.12 -3.72 0.55
N VAL A 231 0.74 -3.77 1.81
CA VAL A 231 1.25 -2.84 2.83
C VAL A 231 2.01 -3.61 3.91
N GLN A 232 3.10 -3.01 4.36
CA GLN A 232 3.94 -3.48 5.45
C GLN A 232 4.06 -2.37 6.48
N LEU A 233 3.67 -2.64 7.72
CA LEU A 233 3.95 -1.75 8.85
C LEU A 233 5.37 -1.94 9.38
N GLN A 234 5.83 -0.99 10.18
CA GLN A 234 7.13 -1.07 10.81
C GLN A 234 7.21 -2.29 11.75
N GLY A 235 8.25 -3.10 11.58
CA GLY A 235 8.47 -4.32 12.38
C GLY A 235 7.87 -5.59 11.78
N GLU A 236 7.03 -5.52 10.77
CA GLU A 236 6.49 -6.69 10.08
C GLU A 236 7.49 -7.29 9.10
N LYS A 237 7.36 -8.59 8.86
CA LYS A 237 8.13 -9.30 7.83
C LYS A 237 7.28 -9.45 6.56
N GLY A 238 7.81 -8.99 5.43
CA GLY A 238 7.09 -9.02 4.15
C GLY A 238 6.00 -7.96 4.08
N PHE A 239 4.97 -8.19 3.26
CA PHE A 239 3.85 -7.28 3.02
C PHE A 239 2.53 -8.03 3.28
N PRO A 240 2.11 -8.20 4.55
CA PRO A 240 0.98 -9.06 4.90
C PRO A 240 -0.39 -8.48 4.56
N HIS A 241 -0.51 -7.15 4.44
CA HIS A 241 -1.81 -6.49 4.23
C HIS A 241 -2.05 -6.26 2.75
N LYS A 242 -2.92 -7.09 2.16
CA LYS A 242 -3.28 -7.01 0.74
C LYS A 242 -4.50 -6.12 0.54
N GLY A 243 -4.44 -5.25 -0.45
CA GLY A 243 -5.53 -4.40 -0.91
C GLY A 243 -5.47 -4.18 -2.42
N ALA A 244 -6.22 -3.21 -2.89
CA ALA A 244 -6.27 -2.82 -4.30
C ALA A 244 -6.26 -1.30 -4.44
N LEU A 245 -5.59 -0.82 -5.48
CA LEU A 245 -5.65 0.58 -5.86
C LEU A 245 -7.09 0.92 -6.27
N ASP A 246 -7.68 1.94 -5.65
CA ASP A 246 -9.07 2.38 -5.92
C ASP A 246 -9.16 3.81 -6.45
N PHE A 247 -8.12 4.61 -6.24
CA PHE A 247 -8.13 6.02 -6.63
C PHE A 247 -6.74 6.52 -7.04
N SER A 248 -6.73 7.34 -8.08
CA SER A 248 -5.59 8.15 -8.51
C SER A 248 -6.06 9.59 -8.66
N ALA A 249 -5.34 10.55 -8.09
CA ALA A 249 -5.63 11.96 -8.28
C ALA A 249 -5.57 12.33 -9.77
N ASN A 250 -6.35 13.31 -10.17
CA ASN A 250 -6.40 13.81 -11.55
C ASN A 250 -5.41 14.95 -11.81
N LEU A 251 -4.71 15.41 -10.78
CA LEU A 251 -3.76 16.53 -10.84
C LEU A 251 -2.52 16.21 -10.03
N LEU A 252 -1.34 16.49 -10.60
CA LEU A 252 -0.09 16.48 -9.85
C LEU A 252 -0.03 17.70 -8.92
N SER A 253 0.48 17.47 -7.71
CA SER A 253 0.84 18.57 -6.83
C SER A 253 1.99 19.36 -7.43
N THR A 254 1.78 20.63 -7.75
CA THR A 254 2.81 21.52 -8.33
C THR A 254 3.93 21.84 -7.35
N SER A 255 3.68 21.71 -6.04
CA SER A 255 4.67 21.97 -5.00
C SER A 255 5.66 20.81 -4.81
N THR A 256 5.22 19.57 -5.05
CA THR A 256 6.02 18.36 -4.81
C THR A 256 6.30 17.55 -6.08
N GLY A 257 5.68 17.89 -7.22
CA GLY A 257 5.80 17.12 -8.47
C GLY A 257 5.32 15.68 -8.33
N SER A 258 4.33 15.43 -7.46
CA SER A 258 3.85 14.08 -7.17
C SER A 258 2.35 13.93 -7.36
N LEU A 259 1.92 12.73 -7.70
CA LEU A 259 0.53 12.33 -7.84
C LEU A 259 0.12 11.48 -6.63
N GLN A 260 -1.00 11.83 -6.03
CA GLN A 260 -1.56 11.05 -4.92
C GLN A 260 -2.31 9.82 -5.46
N LEU A 261 -2.02 8.70 -4.87
CA LEU A 261 -2.69 7.42 -5.08
C LEU A 261 -3.31 6.95 -3.77
N ARG A 262 -4.37 6.15 -3.87
CA ARG A 262 -5.04 5.55 -2.73
C ARG A 262 -5.34 4.09 -3.03
N ALA A 263 -5.14 3.24 -2.02
CA ALA A 263 -5.60 1.87 -2.05
C ALA A 263 -6.51 1.57 -0.87
N GLU A 264 -7.47 0.68 -1.10
CA GLU A 264 -8.38 0.17 -0.09
C GLU A 264 -7.88 -1.19 0.42
N LEU A 265 -7.85 -1.34 1.75
CA LEU A 265 -7.42 -2.56 2.42
C LEU A 265 -8.52 -3.06 3.37
N PRO A 266 -8.78 -4.38 3.45
CA PRO A 266 -9.59 -4.95 4.51
C PRO A 266 -8.90 -4.79 5.87
N ASN A 267 -9.66 -4.43 6.90
CA ASN A 267 -9.13 -4.22 8.25
C ASN A 267 -10.04 -4.83 9.32
N ALA A 268 -10.50 -6.06 9.09
CA ALA A 268 -11.46 -6.72 9.98
C ALA A 268 -10.90 -6.97 11.40
N LYS A 269 -9.59 -7.08 11.55
CA LYS A 269 -8.90 -7.27 12.83
C LYS A 269 -8.47 -5.97 13.51
N PHE A 270 -8.70 -4.81 12.86
CA PHE A 270 -8.29 -3.50 13.34
C PHE A 270 -6.78 -3.33 13.60
N GLU A 271 -5.95 -4.11 12.90
CA GLU A 271 -4.49 -4.05 12.99
C GLU A 271 -3.93 -2.75 12.36
N LEU A 272 -4.60 -2.26 11.31
CA LEU A 272 -4.26 -1.01 10.65
C LEU A 272 -4.97 0.15 11.37
N ILE A 273 -4.17 0.99 12.04
CA ILE A 273 -4.67 2.15 12.79
C ILE A 273 -4.44 3.41 11.95
N PRO A 274 -5.44 4.31 11.82
CA PRO A 274 -5.27 5.59 11.15
C PRO A 274 -4.10 6.39 11.72
N GLY A 275 -3.27 6.98 10.84
CA GLY A 275 -2.09 7.75 11.22
C GLY A 275 -0.80 6.94 11.21
N LEU A 276 -0.83 5.61 11.13
CA LEU A 276 0.37 4.81 10.96
C LEU A 276 0.99 5.02 9.58
N TYR A 277 2.31 4.98 9.54
CA TYR A 277 3.10 4.94 8.32
C TYR A 277 3.44 3.50 7.96
N GLY A 278 3.45 3.19 6.66
CA GLY A 278 3.83 1.88 6.15
C GLY A 278 4.51 1.97 4.80
N LYS A 279 5.21 0.89 4.44
CA LYS A 279 5.70 0.68 3.08
C LYS A 279 4.58 0.11 2.23
N VAL A 280 4.36 0.71 1.09
CA VAL A 280 3.31 0.34 0.12
C VAL A 280 3.99 -0.23 -1.12
N LEU A 281 3.86 -1.53 -1.33
CA LEU A 281 4.30 -2.20 -2.55
C LEU A 281 3.14 -2.19 -3.53
N ALA A 282 3.28 -1.45 -4.62
CA ALA A 282 2.33 -1.43 -5.72
C ALA A 282 2.89 -2.23 -6.91
N GLU A 283 2.16 -3.24 -7.36
CA GLU A 283 2.52 -4.00 -8.55
C GLU A 283 2.02 -3.28 -9.79
N TYR A 284 2.79 -3.39 -10.90
CA TYR A 284 2.44 -2.77 -12.18
C TYR A 284 2.95 -3.61 -13.36
N GLY A 285 2.41 -3.35 -14.55
CA GLY A 285 2.75 -4.08 -15.77
C GLY A 285 2.18 -5.48 -15.82
N ASP A 286 2.50 -6.20 -16.89
CA ASP A 286 2.04 -7.56 -17.10
C ASP A 286 2.86 -8.59 -16.33
N VAL A 287 2.23 -9.71 -16.02
CA VAL A 287 2.92 -10.88 -15.49
C VAL A 287 3.81 -11.46 -16.60
N ARG A 288 5.09 -11.66 -16.31
CA ARG A 288 6.05 -12.22 -17.25
C ARG A 288 6.86 -13.34 -16.61
N LYS A 289 7.18 -14.34 -17.43
CA LYS A 289 8.15 -15.37 -17.02
C LYS A 289 9.55 -14.78 -17.04
N SER A 290 10.23 -14.85 -15.90
CA SER A 290 11.56 -14.29 -15.77
C SER A 290 12.56 -15.32 -15.21
N VAL A 291 13.79 -15.23 -15.70
CA VAL A 291 14.94 -15.99 -15.19
C VAL A 291 15.48 -15.31 -13.95
N LEU A 292 15.40 -15.97 -12.82
CA LEU A 292 15.79 -15.42 -11.51
C LEU A 292 16.99 -16.17 -10.94
N ILE A 293 17.96 -15.41 -10.42
CA ILE A 293 19.11 -15.95 -9.67
C ILE A 293 19.29 -15.18 -8.36
N PRO A 294 19.97 -15.73 -7.34
CA PRO A 294 20.29 -14.99 -6.13
C PRO A 294 21.14 -13.75 -6.45
N ALA A 295 20.71 -12.57 -6.01
CA ALA A 295 21.38 -11.30 -6.31
C ALA A 295 22.87 -11.30 -5.89
N ARG A 296 23.24 -12.08 -4.86
CA ARG A 296 24.61 -12.22 -4.38
C ARG A 296 25.57 -12.91 -5.36
N THR A 297 25.06 -13.56 -6.42
CA THR A 297 25.88 -14.25 -7.44
C THR A 297 26.30 -13.33 -8.58
N VAL A 298 25.64 -12.19 -8.70
CA VAL A 298 26.01 -11.16 -9.67
C VAL A 298 27.25 -10.44 -9.18
N GLN A 299 28.27 -10.39 -10.03
CA GLN A 299 29.49 -9.64 -9.82
C GLN A 299 29.49 -8.43 -10.73
N THR A 300 30.12 -7.35 -10.28
CA THR A 300 30.21 -6.09 -11.07
C THR A 300 31.66 -5.66 -11.18
N ASP A 301 32.09 -5.31 -12.38
CA ASP A 301 33.40 -4.71 -12.64
C ASP A 301 33.27 -3.46 -13.55
N GLN A 302 34.40 -2.96 -14.06
CA GLN A 302 34.42 -1.79 -14.95
C GLN A 302 33.67 -1.99 -16.28
N GLN A 303 33.43 -3.25 -16.68
CA GLN A 303 32.73 -3.62 -17.92
C GLN A 303 31.24 -3.85 -17.70
N GLY A 304 30.78 -3.91 -16.45
CA GLY A 304 29.39 -4.11 -16.06
C GLY A 304 29.16 -5.39 -15.23
N ASP A 305 27.89 -5.80 -15.17
CA ASP A 305 27.48 -6.98 -14.43
C ASP A 305 27.82 -8.28 -15.16
N TYR A 306 28.29 -9.27 -14.42
CA TYR A 306 28.60 -10.59 -14.95
C TYR A 306 28.33 -11.69 -13.93
N ILE A 307 28.26 -12.92 -14.44
CA ILE A 307 28.21 -14.15 -13.65
C ILE A 307 29.20 -15.19 -14.23
N PHE A 308 29.47 -16.22 -13.45
CA PHE A 308 30.16 -17.39 -13.95
C PHE A 308 29.15 -18.47 -14.34
N VAL A 309 29.18 -18.92 -15.59
CA VAL A 309 28.37 -20.00 -16.14
C VAL A 309 29.29 -21.23 -16.35
N MET A 310 28.79 -22.42 -16.02
CA MET A 310 29.54 -23.67 -16.19
C MET A 310 29.03 -24.38 -17.44
N ASP A 311 29.98 -24.83 -18.29
CA ASP A 311 29.68 -25.66 -19.45
C ASP A 311 29.56 -27.16 -19.11
N ASP A 312 29.19 -27.97 -20.10
CA ASP A 312 29.08 -29.44 -19.94
C ASP A 312 30.41 -30.13 -19.62
N ASN A 313 31.55 -29.46 -19.92
CA ASN A 313 32.91 -29.95 -19.61
C ASN A 313 33.39 -29.50 -18.22
N LYS A 314 32.50 -28.97 -17.38
CA LYS A 314 32.80 -28.43 -16.05
C LYS A 314 33.81 -27.26 -16.07
N LYS A 315 33.90 -26.53 -17.17
CA LYS A 315 34.68 -25.31 -17.27
C LYS A 315 33.79 -24.12 -16.99
N VAL A 316 34.31 -23.13 -16.28
CA VAL A 316 33.60 -21.88 -15.97
C VAL A 316 33.97 -20.81 -16.97
N GLU A 317 32.96 -20.09 -17.43
CA GLU A 317 33.08 -18.95 -18.32
C GLU A 317 32.50 -17.71 -17.63
N ARG A 318 33.24 -16.58 -17.68
CA ARG A 318 32.74 -15.30 -17.28
C ARG A 318 31.81 -14.78 -18.38
N ARG A 319 30.56 -14.55 -18.03
CA ARG A 319 29.53 -14.08 -18.99
C ARG A 319 28.93 -12.77 -18.53
N ALA A 320 29.00 -11.77 -19.39
CA ALA A 320 28.32 -10.49 -19.19
C ALA A 320 26.81 -10.70 -19.23
N ILE A 321 26.09 -10.06 -18.32
CA ILE A 321 24.64 -10.13 -18.19
C ILE A 321 24.05 -8.73 -18.15
N LYS A 322 22.74 -8.64 -18.44
CA LYS A 322 21.93 -7.47 -18.08
C LYS A 322 20.96 -7.87 -16.99
N THR A 323 21.09 -7.24 -15.85
CA THR A 323 20.18 -7.42 -14.72
C THR A 323 18.89 -6.64 -14.96
N GLY A 324 17.78 -7.18 -14.47
CA GLY A 324 16.47 -6.54 -14.43
C GLY A 324 16.10 -6.12 -13.00
N GLN A 325 14.82 -6.27 -12.66
CA GLN A 325 14.32 -5.92 -11.35
C GLN A 325 14.76 -6.94 -10.28
N ARG A 326 15.00 -6.41 -9.08
CA ARG A 326 15.29 -7.24 -7.91
C ARG A 326 14.00 -7.63 -7.19
N PHE A 327 13.86 -8.92 -6.88
CA PHE A 327 12.72 -9.50 -6.17
C PHE A 327 13.21 -10.11 -4.85
N GLY A 328 13.30 -9.29 -3.82
CA GLY A 328 13.84 -9.71 -2.53
C GLY A 328 15.31 -10.18 -2.61
N ALA A 329 15.55 -11.48 -2.36
CA ALA A 329 16.88 -12.09 -2.47
C ALA A 329 17.29 -12.46 -3.90
N LEU A 330 16.33 -12.53 -4.84
CA LEU A 330 16.56 -12.87 -6.24
C LEU A 330 16.62 -11.61 -7.10
N ILE A 331 17.31 -11.73 -8.25
CA ILE A 331 17.38 -10.70 -9.29
C ILE A 331 17.05 -11.30 -10.64
N GLU A 332 16.30 -10.59 -11.44
CA GLU A 332 15.98 -10.94 -12.81
C GLU A 332 17.18 -10.79 -13.73
N ILE A 333 17.42 -11.76 -14.59
CA ILE A 333 18.38 -11.67 -15.66
C ILE A 333 17.64 -11.44 -16.97
N ALA A 334 17.71 -10.20 -17.44
CA ALA A 334 17.05 -9.80 -18.67
C ALA A 334 17.76 -10.32 -19.92
N GLN A 335 19.11 -10.47 -19.89
CA GLN A 335 19.92 -11.00 -20.98
C GLN A 335 21.19 -11.66 -20.44
N GLY A 336 21.67 -12.70 -21.12
CA GLY A 336 22.98 -13.31 -20.86
C GLY A 336 22.95 -14.66 -20.15
N LEU A 337 21.78 -15.14 -19.67
CA LEU A 337 21.64 -16.46 -19.06
C LEU A 337 20.33 -17.11 -19.55
N LYS A 338 20.41 -18.37 -19.95
CA LYS A 338 19.24 -19.20 -20.30
C LYS A 338 18.79 -20.01 -19.08
N ASP A 339 17.53 -20.40 -19.07
CA ASP A 339 16.91 -21.21 -18.02
C ASP A 339 17.49 -22.61 -17.86
N THR A 340 18.09 -23.16 -18.94
CA THR A 340 18.71 -24.49 -18.98
C THR A 340 20.17 -24.50 -18.50
N GLU A 341 20.84 -23.34 -18.49
CA GLU A 341 22.23 -23.20 -18.15
C GLU A 341 22.50 -23.30 -16.65
N THR A 342 23.68 -23.71 -16.27
CA THR A 342 24.12 -23.83 -14.88
C THR A 342 25.09 -22.69 -14.56
N PHE A 343 24.82 -21.97 -13.46
CA PHE A 343 25.68 -20.87 -13.00
C PHE A 343 26.31 -21.19 -11.64
N VAL A 344 27.42 -20.52 -11.33
CA VAL A 344 28.13 -20.67 -10.05
C VAL A 344 27.44 -19.88 -8.97
N LEU A 345 26.96 -20.55 -7.93
CA LEU A 345 26.21 -19.98 -6.80
C LEU A 345 27.16 -19.45 -5.70
N THR A 346 28.26 -20.24 -5.41
CA THR A 346 29.29 -19.86 -4.44
C THR A 346 30.64 -20.39 -4.88
N GLY A 347 31.74 -19.80 -4.37
CA GLY A 347 33.10 -20.19 -4.73
C GLY A 347 33.70 -19.38 -5.89
N PHE A 348 32.98 -18.37 -6.38
CA PHE A 348 33.37 -17.56 -7.54
C PHE A 348 34.60 -16.64 -7.29
N ILE A 349 35.01 -16.40 -6.04
CA ILE A 349 36.16 -15.55 -5.70
C ILE A 349 37.48 -16.17 -6.14
N ASN A 350 37.57 -17.51 -6.17
CA ASN A 350 38.79 -18.24 -6.39
C ASN A 350 38.85 -18.88 -7.78
N ILE A 351 37.96 -18.56 -8.69
CA ILE A 351 37.90 -19.14 -10.03
C ILE A 351 38.24 -18.13 -11.12
N SER A 352 38.84 -18.65 -12.19
CA SER A 352 39.16 -17.87 -13.39
C SER A 352 38.48 -18.45 -14.62
N THR A 353 38.22 -17.63 -15.63
CA THR A 353 37.64 -18.06 -16.91
C THR A 353 38.47 -19.18 -17.54
N GLY A 354 37.79 -20.22 -17.99
CA GLY A 354 38.43 -21.42 -18.61
C GLY A 354 38.89 -22.48 -17.62
N GLN A 355 38.78 -22.24 -16.31
CA GLN A 355 39.20 -23.17 -15.29
C GLN A 355 38.18 -24.31 -15.11
N THR A 356 38.68 -25.55 -14.96
CA THR A 356 37.84 -26.70 -14.63
C THR A 356 37.56 -26.74 -13.13
N VAL A 357 36.30 -26.92 -12.76
CA VAL A 357 35.80 -26.91 -11.38
C VAL A 357 35.23 -28.28 -10.98
N ASN A 358 35.10 -28.50 -9.67
CA ASN A 358 34.37 -29.64 -9.13
C ASN A 358 33.00 -29.16 -8.62
N PRO A 359 31.90 -29.31 -9.41
CA PRO A 359 30.63 -28.76 -9.09
C PRO A 359 29.86 -29.59 -8.05
N GLU A 360 29.25 -28.90 -7.08
CA GLU A 360 28.24 -29.43 -6.19
C GLU A 360 26.91 -28.77 -6.52
N MET A 361 25.88 -29.55 -6.91
CA MET A 361 24.57 -29.03 -7.32
C MET A 361 23.78 -28.58 -6.10
N ALA A 362 23.24 -27.37 -6.18
CA ALA A 362 22.31 -26.82 -5.22
C ALA A 362 21.03 -26.33 -5.92
N THR A 363 19.96 -26.15 -5.15
CA THR A 363 18.69 -25.63 -5.64
C THR A 363 18.49 -24.20 -5.15
N VAL A 364 18.09 -23.32 -6.06
CA VAL A 364 17.69 -21.96 -5.71
C VAL A 364 16.23 -21.99 -5.26
N ALA A 365 15.96 -21.48 -4.05
CA ALA A 365 14.59 -21.36 -3.57
C ALA A 365 13.81 -20.34 -4.40
N PRO A 366 12.59 -20.67 -4.87
CA PRO A 366 11.74 -19.72 -5.58
C PRO A 366 11.29 -18.58 -4.66
N LEU A 367 10.76 -17.51 -5.25
CA LEU A 367 10.10 -16.46 -4.49
C LEU A 367 8.88 -17.04 -3.76
N PRO A 368 8.65 -16.64 -2.51
CA PRO A 368 7.43 -17.03 -1.80
C PRO A 368 6.20 -16.50 -2.56
N ALA A 369 5.11 -17.28 -2.55
CA ALA A 369 3.83 -16.82 -3.06
C ALA A 369 3.36 -15.60 -2.26
N ARG A 370 2.88 -14.56 -2.94
CA ARG A 370 2.30 -13.35 -2.35
C ARG A 370 0.79 -13.42 -2.29
#